data_a900794ae16849d651c713d3695439cf
#
_entry.id   a900794ae16849d651c713d3695439cf
#
_cell.length_a   1.000
_cell.length_b   1.000
_cell.length_c   1.000
_cell.angle_alpha   90.00
_cell.angle_beta   90.00
_cell.angle_gamma   90.00
#
_symmetry.space_group_name_H-M   'P 1'
#
loop_
_entity.id
_entity.type
_entity.pdbx_description
1 polymer ?
#
loop_
_entity_poly.entity_id
_entity_poly.type
_entity_poly.pdbx_seq_one_letter_code
_entity_poly.pdbx_strand_id
1 'polypeptide(L)'
;MAISPLATPADLEARGIDTSDAALVDALLASASASIRDAAGSPITETSATVTVASPAGRRLDLPGPVRSVYSVTMDGQEVSDWTLVGDSLWRPRSWTVPNGTPAPVTVSLAFGLAEAPADVVDLVCNLVAAGLAHAEGGYESSAGKLSERIDDYSIQYAQGADAAVSPMELPERTRRMLARRFGGSAAMAVMRS
;
A
#
# COMPACT_ATOMS: atom_id res chain seq x y z
N MET A 1 2.64 -7.37 -13.46
CA MET A 1 1.18 -7.52 -13.30
C MET A 1 0.68 -6.38 -12.43
N ALA A 2 -0.31 -5.61 -12.87
CA ALA A 2 -0.84 -4.50 -12.05
C ALA A 2 -1.65 -5.10 -10.88
N ILE A 3 -1.46 -4.56 -9.68
CA ILE A 3 -2.25 -4.95 -8.51
C ILE A 3 -3.62 -4.27 -8.61
N SER A 4 -4.72 -5.02 -8.42
CA SER A 4 -6.09 -4.50 -8.48
C SER A 4 -6.29 -3.32 -7.52
N PRO A 5 -7.11 -2.30 -7.85
CA PRO A 5 -7.42 -1.22 -6.94
C PRO A 5 -7.97 -1.72 -5.59
N LEU A 6 -7.83 -0.90 -4.54
CA LEU A 6 -8.31 -1.22 -3.18
C LEU A 6 -9.81 -0.95 -3.00
N ALA A 7 -10.43 -0.26 -3.96
CA ALA A 7 -11.87 -0.05 -4.05
C ALA A 7 -12.33 -0.23 -5.49
N THR A 8 -13.62 -0.40 -5.70
CA THR A 8 -14.27 -0.63 -7.00
C THR A 8 -15.19 0.55 -7.35
N PRO A 9 -15.61 0.71 -8.63
CA PRO A 9 -16.63 1.66 -8.99
C PRO A 9 -17.95 1.47 -8.21
N ALA A 10 -18.34 0.23 -7.91
CA ALA A 10 -19.52 -0.07 -7.09
C ALA A 10 -19.41 0.49 -5.66
N ASP A 11 -18.19 0.54 -5.09
CA ASP A 11 -17.95 1.16 -3.78
C ASP A 11 -18.16 2.68 -3.82
N LEU A 12 -17.86 3.32 -4.95
CA LEU A 12 -18.10 4.75 -5.18
C LEU A 12 -19.60 5.02 -5.34
N GLU A 13 -20.29 4.24 -6.17
CA GLU A 13 -21.74 4.33 -6.39
C GLU A 13 -22.53 4.17 -5.08
N ALA A 14 -22.13 3.20 -4.23
CA ALA A 14 -22.72 2.97 -2.92
C ALA A 14 -22.61 4.20 -1.99
N ARG A 15 -21.69 5.13 -2.28
CA ARG A 15 -21.47 6.39 -1.55
C ARG A 15 -22.04 7.61 -2.29
N GLY A 16 -22.76 7.39 -3.41
CA GLY A 16 -23.35 8.45 -4.21
C GLY A 16 -22.35 9.25 -5.02
N ILE A 17 -21.16 8.72 -5.27
CA ILE A 17 -20.13 9.35 -6.11
C ILE A 17 -20.43 8.97 -7.57
N ASP A 18 -20.43 9.96 -8.47
CA ASP A 18 -20.67 9.74 -9.88
C ASP A 18 -19.54 8.94 -10.53
N THR A 19 -19.91 7.90 -11.27
CA THR A 19 -18.99 6.99 -11.98
C THR A 19 -19.19 7.01 -13.49
N SER A 20 -19.86 8.03 -14.01
CA SER A 20 -20.23 8.13 -15.44
C SER A 20 -19.02 8.19 -16.38
N ASP A 21 -17.92 8.83 -15.97
CA ASP A 21 -16.63 8.78 -16.67
C ASP A 21 -15.78 7.61 -16.15
N ALA A 22 -16.06 6.43 -16.67
CA ALA A 22 -15.39 5.21 -16.25
C ALA A 22 -13.85 5.27 -16.40
N ALA A 23 -13.35 5.94 -17.45
CA ALA A 23 -11.91 6.02 -17.68
C ALA A 23 -11.21 6.90 -16.63
N LEU A 24 -11.81 8.03 -16.27
CA LEU A 24 -11.31 8.90 -15.21
C LEU A 24 -11.42 8.23 -13.85
N VAL A 25 -12.54 7.59 -13.55
CA VAL A 25 -12.77 6.84 -12.31
C VAL A 25 -11.74 5.74 -12.12
N ASP A 26 -11.49 4.92 -13.14
CA ASP A 26 -10.49 3.85 -13.08
C ASP A 26 -9.07 4.40 -12.84
N ALA A 27 -8.72 5.49 -13.50
CA ALA A 27 -7.43 6.15 -13.30
C ALA A 27 -7.27 6.70 -11.87
N LEU A 28 -8.31 7.33 -11.33
CA LEU A 28 -8.31 7.86 -9.97
C LEU A 28 -8.27 6.74 -8.92
N LEU A 29 -9.03 5.65 -9.11
CA LEU A 29 -8.99 4.47 -8.24
C LEU A 29 -7.60 3.84 -8.21
N ALA A 30 -6.97 3.70 -9.36
CA ALA A 30 -5.60 3.17 -9.47
C ALA A 30 -4.60 4.08 -8.75
N SER A 31 -4.67 5.39 -8.98
CA SER A 31 -3.79 6.39 -8.37
C SER A 31 -3.96 6.46 -6.85
N ALA A 32 -5.20 6.55 -6.34
CA ALA A 32 -5.50 6.57 -4.92
C ALA A 32 -5.00 5.28 -4.22
N SER A 33 -5.26 4.13 -4.85
CA SER A 33 -4.80 2.84 -4.32
C SER A 33 -3.28 2.73 -4.27
N ALA A 34 -2.59 3.25 -5.28
CA ALA A 34 -1.13 3.30 -5.31
C ALA A 34 -0.57 4.18 -4.19
N SER A 35 -1.13 5.39 -4.00
CA SER A 35 -0.72 6.32 -2.95
C SER A 35 -0.91 5.74 -1.54
N ILE A 36 -2.00 5.01 -1.31
CA ILE A 36 -2.28 4.35 -0.02
C ILE A 36 -1.30 3.19 0.22
N ARG A 37 -1.00 2.37 -0.80
CA ARG A 37 -0.01 1.29 -0.69
C ARG A 37 1.40 1.80 -0.44
N ASP A 38 1.76 2.88 -1.11
CA ASP A 38 3.05 3.55 -0.89
C ASP A 38 3.18 4.05 0.54
N ALA A 39 2.14 4.73 1.05
CA ALA A 39 2.08 5.18 2.43
C ALA A 39 2.09 4.02 3.44
N ALA A 40 1.47 2.90 3.10
CA ALA A 40 1.43 1.69 3.92
C ALA A 40 2.76 0.91 3.90
N GLY A 41 3.58 1.07 2.85
CA GLY A 41 4.75 0.23 2.61
C GLY A 41 4.39 -1.25 2.38
N SER A 42 3.15 -1.53 1.96
CA SER A 42 2.60 -2.88 1.82
C SER A 42 1.52 -2.91 0.73
N PRO A 43 1.33 -4.03 0.03
CA PRO A 43 0.26 -4.19 -0.95
C PRO A 43 -1.15 -4.16 -0.32
N ILE A 44 -1.28 -4.30 0.99
CA ILE A 44 -2.50 -4.37 1.80
C ILE A 44 -3.34 -5.61 1.46
N THR A 45 -3.75 -5.78 0.19
CA THR A 45 -4.49 -6.96 -0.28
C THR A 45 -3.55 -8.04 -0.78
N GLU A 46 -4.07 -9.27 -0.86
CA GLU A 46 -3.30 -10.44 -1.26
C GLU A 46 -2.57 -10.22 -2.59
N THR A 47 -1.29 -10.48 -2.57
CA THR A 47 -0.42 -10.44 -3.73
C THR A 47 0.62 -11.55 -3.66
N SER A 48 1.01 -12.06 -4.82
CA SER A 48 2.12 -13.00 -4.94
C SER A 48 3.37 -12.24 -5.34
N ALA A 49 4.44 -12.45 -4.58
CA ALA A 49 5.74 -11.83 -4.86
C ALA A 49 6.88 -12.76 -4.48
N THR A 50 8.03 -12.49 -5.06
CA THR A 50 9.29 -13.07 -4.63
C THR A 50 10.04 -12.01 -3.83
N VAL A 51 10.32 -12.31 -2.56
CA VAL A 51 11.04 -11.41 -1.65
C VAL A 51 12.39 -12.01 -1.31
N THR A 52 13.41 -11.17 -1.23
CA THR A 52 14.73 -11.58 -0.77
C THR A 52 15.03 -10.88 0.56
N VAL A 53 15.33 -11.67 1.56
CA VAL A 53 15.67 -11.21 2.91
C VAL A 53 17.05 -11.73 3.30
N ALA A 54 17.75 -10.97 4.13
CA ALA A 54 19.00 -11.48 4.70
C ALA A 54 18.70 -12.59 5.72
N SER A 55 19.47 -13.68 5.70
CA SER A 55 19.30 -14.75 6.65
C SER A 55 19.55 -14.27 8.08
N PRO A 56 18.64 -14.56 9.02
CA PRO A 56 18.85 -14.26 10.43
C PRO A 56 19.84 -15.24 11.06
N ALA A 57 20.45 -14.85 12.18
CA ALA A 57 21.37 -15.72 12.92
C ALA A 57 20.69 -16.93 13.60
N GLY A 58 19.37 -17.02 13.58
CA GLY A 58 18.58 -18.03 14.27
C GLY A 58 17.89 -19.03 13.35
N ARG A 59 16.90 -19.71 13.92
CA ARG A 59 16.04 -20.69 13.24
C ARG A 59 14.76 -20.08 12.67
N ARG A 60 14.46 -18.84 13.00
CA ARG A 60 13.27 -18.12 12.61
C ARG A 60 13.61 -17.07 11.56
N LEU A 61 12.88 -17.08 10.44
CA LEU A 61 12.91 -16.07 9.39
C LEU A 61 11.54 -15.40 9.33
N ASP A 62 11.49 -14.11 9.63
CA ASP A 62 10.25 -13.33 9.54
C ASP A 62 10.00 -12.92 8.11
N LEU A 63 8.75 -13.08 7.66
CA LEU A 63 8.27 -12.72 6.34
C LEU A 63 7.34 -11.52 6.41
N PRO A 64 7.13 -10.82 5.27
CA PRO A 64 6.06 -9.83 5.19
C PRO A 64 4.70 -10.51 5.37
N GLY A 65 3.92 -10.00 6.28
CA GLY A 65 2.63 -10.59 6.62
C GLY A 65 1.43 -9.72 6.24
N PRO A 66 0.24 -10.25 6.43
CA PRO A 66 -0.05 -11.64 6.81
C PRO A 66 0.25 -12.62 5.68
N VAL A 67 1.00 -13.68 5.97
CA VAL A 67 1.37 -14.71 5.01
C VAL A 67 0.16 -15.62 4.75
N ARG A 68 -0.14 -15.85 3.47
CA ARG A 68 -1.19 -16.76 3.02
C ARG A 68 -0.63 -18.13 2.63
N SER A 69 0.40 -18.12 1.81
CA SER A 69 1.07 -19.33 1.36
C SER A 69 2.52 -19.05 0.98
N VAL A 70 3.36 -20.07 1.12
CA VAL A 70 4.76 -20.05 0.67
C VAL A 70 4.90 -21.12 -0.39
N TYR A 71 5.39 -20.72 -1.57
CA TYR A 71 5.52 -21.60 -2.74
C TYR A 71 6.90 -22.23 -2.83
N SER A 72 7.93 -21.42 -2.60
CA SER A 72 9.33 -21.90 -2.64
C SER A 72 10.23 -21.05 -1.73
N VAL A 73 11.27 -21.68 -1.23
CA VAL A 73 12.30 -21.02 -0.44
C VAL A 73 13.66 -21.46 -0.97
N THR A 74 14.52 -20.50 -1.29
CA THR A 74 15.91 -20.77 -1.66
C THR A 74 16.84 -19.97 -0.75
N MET A 75 17.96 -20.54 -0.40
CA MET A 75 19.01 -19.90 0.37
C MET A 75 20.34 -20.06 -0.37
N ASP A 76 21.00 -18.97 -0.68
CA ASP A 76 22.23 -18.96 -1.49
C ASP A 76 22.07 -19.73 -2.82
N GLY A 77 20.88 -19.58 -3.46
CA GLY A 77 20.53 -20.25 -4.71
C GLY A 77 20.15 -21.73 -4.59
N GLN A 78 20.21 -22.33 -3.38
CA GLN A 78 19.83 -23.71 -3.13
C GLN A 78 18.43 -23.81 -2.54
N GLU A 79 17.63 -24.74 -3.03
CA GLU A 79 16.28 -24.98 -2.51
C GLU A 79 16.33 -25.49 -1.06
N VAL A 80 15.45 -24.95 -0.23
CA VAL A 80 15.31 -25.30 1.18
C VAL A 80 13.90 -25.80 1.41
N SER A 81 13.77 -27.05 1.86
CA SER A 81 12.46 -27.68 2.11
C SER A 81 12.22 -28.08 3.57
N ASP A 82 13.24 -27.91 4.46
CA ASP A 82 13.17 -28.30 5.87
C ASP A 82 12.61 -27.19 6.78
N TRP A 83 11.58 -26.47 6.30
CA TRP A 83 10.95 -25.38 7.04
C TRP A 83 9.48 -25.65 7.34
N THR A 84 8.96 -24.96 8.34
CA THR A 84 7.54 -24.95 8.71
C THR A 84 7.07 -23.51 8.86
N LEU A 85 5.93 -23.16 8.25
CA LEU A 85 5.30 -21.85 8.41
C LEU A 85 4.55 -21.80 9.75
N VAL A 86 4.87 -20.83 10.58
CA VAL A 86 4.19 -20.57 11.87
C VAL A 86 3.88 -19.07 11.95
N GLY A 87 2.62 -18.73 11.80
CA GLY A 87 2.20 -17.32 11.61
C GLY A 87 2.87 -16.74 10.37
N ASP A 88 3.53 -15.60 10.52
CA ASP A 88 4.26 -14.93 9.43
C ASP A 88 5.76 -15.24 9.44
N SER A 89 6.16 -16.40 9.95
CA SER A 89 7.58 -16.76 10.07
C SER A 89 7.84 -18.19 9.60
N LEU A 90 8.97 -18.38 8.95
CA LEU A 90 9.48 -19.72 8.65
C LEU A 90 10.44 -20.21 9.74
N TRP A 91 10.18 -21.40 10.23
CA TRP A 91 10.99 -22.07 11.23
C TRP A 91 11.69 -23.28 10.64
N ARG A 92 12.99 -23.43 10.97
CA ARG A 92 13.81 -24.58 10.56
C ARG A 92 14.43 -25.30 11.76
N PRO A 93 14.67 -26.61 11.65
CA PRO A 93 15.50 -27.33 12.62
C PRO A 93 16.93 -26.80 12.68
N ARG A 94 17.45 -26.32 11.55
CA ARG A 94 18.79 -25.73 11.39
C ARG A 94 18.70 -24.19 11.39
N SER A 95 19.84 -23.53 11.64
CA SER A 95 19.95 -22.08 11.47
C SER A 95 19.76 -21.68 10.00
N TRP A 96 19.30 -20.45 9.79
CA TRP A 96 19.29 -19.80 8.49
C TRP A 96 20.67 -19.24 8.08
N THR A 97 21.67 -19.29 8.96
CA THR A 97 23.03 -18.84 8.63
C THR A 97 23.77 -19.88 7.80
N VAL A 98 24.59 -19.40 6.88
CA VAL A 98 25.63 -20.26 6.23
C VAL A 98 26.75 -20.61 7.21
N PRO A 99 27.50 -21.70 6.97
CA PRO A 99 28.54 -22.17 7.89
C PRO A 99 29.57 -21.12 8.30
N ASN A 100 29.79 -20.10 7.51
CA ASN A 100 30.77 -19.04 7.76
C ASN A 100 30.23 -17.92 8.66
N GLY A 101 28.97 -18.01 9.13
CA GLY A 101 28.33 -16.94 9.92
C GLY A 101 27.98 -15.68 9.12
N THR A 102 28.19 -15.69 7.80
CA THR A 102 27.83 -14.57 6.94
C THR A 102 26.32 -14.62 6.61
N PRO A 103 25.58 -13.51 6.63
CA PRO A 103 24.21 -13.50 6.16
C PRO A 103 24.14 -13.91 4.69
N ALA A 104 23.33 -14.91 4.37
CA ALA A 104 23.07 -15.34 2.99
C ALA A 104 21.72 -14.77 2.52
N PRO A 105 21.54 -14.49 1.23
CA PRO A 105 20.24 -14.13 0.70
C PRO A 105 19.28 -15.32 0.78
N VAL A 106 18.13 -15.13 1.43
CA VAL A 106 17.03 -16.08 1.40
C VAL A 106 15.95 -15.51 0.52
N THR A 107 15.66 -16.19 -0.57
CA THR A 107 14.61 -15.78 -1.52
C THR A 107 13.39 -16.66 -1.29
N VAL A 108 12.26 -16.02 -1.05
CA VAL A 108 11.00 -16.68 -0.76
C VAL A 108 9.95 -16.22 -1.76
N SER A 109 9.32 -17.17 -2.46
CA SER A 109 8.14 -16.92 -3.28
C SER A 109 6.90 -17.23 -2.45
N LEU A 110 6.04 -16.22 -2.25
CA LEU A 110 4.91 -16.32 -1.34
C LEU A 110 3.72 -15.48 -1.80
N ALA A 111 2.53 -15.81 -1.29
CA ALA A 111 1.38 -14.94 -1.31
C ALA A 111 1.17 -14.37 0.11
N PHE A 112 0.98 -13.05 0.19
CA PHE A 112 0.78 -12.34 1.45
C PHE A 112 -0.15 -11.13 1.27
N GLY A 113 -0.69 -10.64 2.35
CA GLY A 113 -1.69 -9.58 2.39
C GLY A 113 -3.04 -10.06 2.89
N LEU A 114 -3.98 -9.16 3.08
CA LEU A 114 -5.35 -9.45 3.49
C LEU A 114 -6.16 -9.99 2.30
N ALA A 115 -7.16 -10.83 2.55
CA ALA A 115 -8.05 -11.33 1.49
C ALA A 115 -8.79 -10.18 0.80
N GLU A 116 -9.23 -9.19 1.59
CA GLU A 116 -9.98 -8.03 1.14
C GLU A 116 -9.41 -6.77 1.78
N ALA A 117 -9.60 -5.63 1.10
CA ALA A 117 -9.25 -4.34 1.68
C ALA A 117 -10.16 -4.03 2.87
N PRO A 118 -9.64 -3.60 4.02
CA PRO A 118 -10.45 -3.16 5.14
C PRO A 118 -11.37 -2.00 4.76
N ALA A 119 -12.59 -1.96 5.33
CA ALA A 119 -13.61 -0.97 4.97
C ALA A 119 -13.12 0.48 5.13
N ASP A 120 -12.33 0.76 6.17
CA ASP A 120 -11.75 2.09 6.40
C ASP A 120 -10.70 2.48 5.33
N VAL A 121 -10.03 1.50 4.73
CA VAL A 121 -9.12 1.73 3.59
C VAL A 121 -9.93 1.99 2.32
N VAL A 122 -11.02 1.22 2.10
CA VAL A 122 -11.96 1.46 0.99
C VAL A 122 -12.54 2.86 1.09
N ASP A 123 -12.99 3.28 2.28
CA ASP A 123 -13.52 4.64 2.52
C ASP A 123 -12.46 5.71 2.21
N LEU A 124 -11.21 5.48 2.59
CA LEU A 124 -10.12 6.41 2.29
C LEU A 124 -9.87 6.54 0.78
N VAL A 125 -9.90 5.42 0.04
CA VAL A 125 -9.80 5.44 -1.43
C VAL A 125 -10.95 6.23 -2.03
N CYS A 126 -12.19 5.96 -1.63
CA CYS A 126 -13.37 6.64 -2.15
C CYS A 126 -13.32 8.16 -1.89
N ASN A 127 -12.86 8.57 -0.71
CA ASN A 127 -12.70 10.00 -0.38
C ASN A 127 -11.64 10.68 -1.27
N LEU A 128 -10.51 10.00 -1.53
CA LEU A 128 -9.49 10.54 -2.44
C LEU A 128 -10.01 10.64 -3.88
N VAL A 129 -10.76 9.63 -4.35
CA VAL A 129 -11.37 9.67 -5.69
C VAL A 129 -12.39 10.78 -5.79
N ALA A 130 -13.26 10.96 -4.79
CA ALA A 130 -14.23 12.05 -4.77
C ALA A 130 -13.54 13.43 -4.85
N ALA A 131 -12.46 13.63 -4.11
CA ALA A 131 -11.67 14.85 -4.18
C ALA A 131 -11.01 15.05 -5.56
N GLY A 132 -10.53 13.97 -6.18
CA GLY A 132 -9.98 13.98 -7.54
C GLY A 132 -11.03 14.35 -8.60
N LEU A 133 -12.23 13.79 -8.52
CA LEU A 133 -13.35 14.11 -9.41
C LEU A 133 -13.77 15.57 -9.28
N ALA A 134 -13.99 16.04 -8.06
CA ALA A 134 -14.35 17.44 -7.81
C ALA A 134 -13.29 18.44 -8.36
N HIS A 135 -12.01 18.06 -8.29
CA HIS A 135 -10.94 18.85 -8.88
C HIS A 135 -10.97 18.85 -10.41
N ALA A 136 -11.26 17.71 -11.03
CA ALA A 136 -11.38 17.58 -12.48
C ALA A 136 -12.56 18.39 -13.02
N GLU A 137 -13.70 18.40 -12.32
CA GLU A 137 -14.90 19.17 -12.69
C GLU A 137 -14.70 20.67 -12.49
N GLY A 138 -13.97 21.08 -11.43
CA GLY A 138 -13.72 22.50 -11.12
C GLY A 138 -12.78 23.22 -12.08
N GLY A 139 -12.15 22.51 -13.02
CA GLY A 139 -11.15 23.05 -13.93
C GLY A 139 -9.87 23.47 -13.21
N TYR A 140 -8.75 23.45 -13.91
CA TYR A 140 -7.40 23.82 -13.41
C TYR A 140 -7.29 25.27 -12.89
N GLU A 141 -8.34 26.08 -13.02
CA GLU A 141 -8.32 27.53 -12.79
C GLU A 141 -8.76 27.99 -11.40
N SER A 142 -9.33 27.14 -10.54
CA SER A 142 -10.05 27.68 -9.39
C SER A 142 -9.28 27.83 -8.09
N SER A 143 -8.10 27.24 -7.94
CA SER A 143 -7.41 27.28 -6.64
C SER A 143 -6.10 28.08 -6.59
N ALA A 144 -5.53 28.47 -7.70
CA ALA A 144 -4.35 29.32 -7.72
C ALA A 144 -4.73 30.79 -7.53
N GLY A 145 -4.80 31.25 -6.28
CA GLY A 145 -4.92 32.66 -5.96
C GLY A 145 -6.16 33.13 -5.18
N LYS A 146 -7.11 32.27 -4.87
CA LYS A 146 -8.26 32.66 -4.02
C LYS A 146 -7.91 32.50 -2.54
N LEU A 147 -7.68 33.62 -1.87
CA LEU A 147 -7.38 33.69 -0.42
C LEU A 147 -8.61 33.52 0.48
N SER A 148 -9.81 33.83 -0.03
CA SER A 148 -11.08 33.59 0.66
C SER A 148 -12.24 33.77 -0.32
N GLU A 149 -13.28 32.98 -0.18
CA GLU A 149 -14.56 33.17 -0.85
C GLU A 149 -15.64 33.37 0.22
N ARG A 150 -16.38 34.44 0.14
CA ARG A 150 -17.47 34.79 1.04
C ARG A 150 -18.76 34.69 0.27
N ILE A 151 -19.58 33.71 0.62
CA ILE A 151 -20.95 33.59 0.11
C ILE A 151 -21.84 33.63 1.35
N ASP A 152 -22.57 34.73 1.49
CA ASP A 152 -23.46 35.04 2.63
C ASP A 152 -22.73 34.81 4.00
N ASP A 153 -23.36 34.20 4.96
CA ASP A 153 -22.81 34.04 6.33
C ASP A 153 -21.76 32.92 6.51
N TYR A 154 -21.26 32.31 5.42
CA TYR A 154 -20.27 31.24 5.48
C TYR A 154 -18.92 31.72 4.94
N SER A 155 -17.90 31.78 5.81
CA SER A 155 -16.53 32.08 5.41
C SER A 155 -15.67 30.81 5.39
N ILE A 156 -15.16 30.41 4.23
CA ILE A 156 -14.17 29.36 4.12
C ILE A 156 -12.79 30.03 4.08
N GLN A 157 -11.97 29.81 5.11
CA GLN A 157 -10.57 30.20 5.12
C GLN A 157 -9.72 29.04 4.58
N TYR A 158 -9.05 29.27 3.47
CA TYR A 158 -8.02 28.35 2.98
C TYR A 158 -6.72 28.62 3.77
N ALA A 159 -6.09 27.56 4.28
CA ALA A 159 -4.86 27.66 5.03
C ALA A 159 -3.75 28.34 4.21
N GLN A 160 -3.21 29.44 4.71
CA GLN A 160 -2.01 30.06 4.16
C GLN A 160 -0.80 29.17 4.49
N GLY A 161 -0.26 28.51 3.48
CA GLY A 161 1.04 27.88 3.48
C GLY A 161 1.62 28.03 2.09
N ALA A 162 2.57 28.95 1.95
CA ALA A 162 3.36 29.05 0.74
C ALA A 162 4.21 27.78 0.66
N ASP A 163 3.73 26.76 -0.05
CA ASP A 163 4.51 25.80 -0.81
C ASP A 163 3.58 24.66 -1.25
N ALA A 164 3.51 24.52 -2.56
CA ALA A 164 2.83 23.48 -3.30
C ALA A 164 1.29 23.61 -3.38
N ALA A 165 0.79 23.62 -4.57
CA ALA A 165 -0.55 23.16 -4.86
C ALA A 165 -0.65 21.72 -4.34
N VAL A 166 -1.21 21.56 -3.13
CA VAL A 166 -1.44 20.24 -2.54
C VAL A 166 -2.35 19.51 -3.51
N SER A 167 -1.87 18.44 -4.09
CA SER A 167 -2.71 17.59 -4.95
C SER A 167 -3.93 17.17 -4.13
N PRO A 168 -5.15 17.31 -4.63
CA PRO A 168 -6.37 16.92 -3.90
C PRO A 168 -6.37 15.45 -3.48
N MET A 169 -5.48 14.64 -4.08
CA MET A 169 -5.27 13.23 -3.76
C MET A 169 -4.06 13.00 -2.83
N GLU A 170 -3.48 14.04 -2.24
CA GLU A 170 -2.37 13.88 -1.30
C GLU A 170 -2.87 13.42 0.07
N LEU A 171 -2.24 12.35 0.58
CA LEU A 171 -2.55 11.83 1.92
C LEU A 171 -1.92 12.71 2.99
N PRO A 172 -2.71 13.16 4.00
CA PRO A 172 -2.17 13.86 5.16
C PRO A 172 -1.09 13.01 5.87
N GLU A 173 -0.06 13.67 6.38
CA GLU A 173 1.07 13.01 7.04
C GLU A 173 0.64 12.12 8.23
N ARG A 174 -0.41 12.52 8.96
CA ARG A 174 -0.98 11.70 10.03
C ARG A 174 -1.53 10.37 9.49
N THR A 175 -2.23 10.41 8.36
CA THR A 175 -2.79 9.23 7.69
C THR A 175 -1.68 8.33 7.15
N ARG A 176 -0.64 8.90 6.53
CA ARG A 176 0.56 8.15 6.09
C ARG A 176 1.19 7.38 7.24
N ARG A 177 1.43 8.05 8.38
CA ARG A 177 2.01 7.39 9.57
C ARG A 177 1.11 6.30 10.15
N MET A 178 -0.21 6.50 10.13
CA MET A 178 -1.17 5.49 10.59
C MET A 178 -1.13 4.24 9.69
N LEU A 179 -1.13 4.42 8.38
CA LEU A 179 -1.03 3.33 7.41
C LEU A 179 0.30 2.58 7.55
N ALA A 180 1.41 3.29 7.64
CA ALA A 180 2.73 2.70 7.83
C ALA A 180 2.84 1.89 9.13
N ARG A 181 2.23 2.35 10.23
CA ARG A 181 2.20 1.60 11.49
C ARG A 181 1.33 0.36 11.44
N ARG A 182 0.22 0.41 10.71
CA ARG A 182 -0.75 -0.68 10.63
C ARG A 182 -0.34 -1.78 9.66
N PHE A 183 0.23 -1.41 8.52
CA PHE A 183 0.51 -2.31 7.41
C PHE A 183 2.00 -2.44 7.08
N GLY A 184 2.80 -1.46 7.50
CA GLY A 184 4.24 -1.48 7.30
C GLY A 184 4.88 -2.58 8.15
N GLY A 185 5.31 -3.65 7.52
CA GLY A 185 6.05 -4.71 8.19
C GLY A 185 7.42 -4.21 8.67
N SER A 186 7.94 -4.78 9.77
CA SER A 186 9.24 -4.43 10.36
C SER A 186 10.46 -4.93 9.56
N ALA A 187 10.26 -5.52 8.39
CA ALA A 187 11.34 -6.00 7.52
C ALA A 187 11.59 -4.98 6.41
N ALA A 188 12.81 -4.45 6.34
CA ALA A 188 13.30 -3.72 5.18
C ALA A 188 13.29 -4.68 3.97
N MET A 189 12.30 -4.57 3.11
CA MET A 189 12.14 -5.43 1.95
C MET A 189 12.73 -4.80 0.70
N ALA A 190 13.70 -5.47 0.11
CA ALA A 190 14.03 -5.29 -1.29
C ALA A 190 13.08 -6.18 -2.12
N VAL A 191 11.97 -5.61 -2.60
CA VAL A 191 11.08 -6.31 -3.54
C VAL A 191 11.73 -6.24 -4.92
N MET A 192 12.26 -7.33 -5.41
CA MET A 192 12.62 -7.45 -6.83
C MET A 192 11.34 -7.73 -7.62
N ARG A 193 10.91 -6.73 -8.39
CA ARG A 193 9.87 -6.91 -9.41
C ARG A 193 10.50 -7.61 -10.63
N SER A 194 9.99 -8.77 -10.98
CA SER A 194 10.24 -9.40 -12.28
C SER A 194 9.27 -8.84 -13.30
#